data_c45a9d810d97c712c12f766a0ef8b405
#
_entry.id   c45a9d810d97c712c12f766a0ef8b405
#
_cell.length_a   1.000
_cell.length_b   1.000
_cell.length_c   1.000
_cell.angle_alpha   90.00
_cell.angle_beta   90.00
_cell.angle_gamma   90.00
#
_symmetry.space_group_name_H-M   'P 1'
#
loop_
_entity.id
_entity.type
_entity.pdbx_description
1 polymer ?
#
loop_
_entity_poly.entity_id
_entity_poly.type
_entity_poly.pdbx_seq_one_letter_code
_entity_poly.pdbx_strand_id
1 'polypeptide(L)'
;MQGRRSGRHYERQLEKINQKEDRLFADCEREDQPSTGLYAKIEAKVPAKLVDTMDVAFYKAFQVLFEKGTGVLRLTLSEKKLKADRYIREYYLRERKDAQSVESFHKSARLGGVLATVAATTEGCVLGLLGMGLPDIPILMSLLLRTVYQTALRYGFRYDSPKERYFILLLLCAALAKGSERKEYSLRTDQVGRAIDRGTLTSFDLEGQMRQTAKALSQSMLVAKFIQGTTILGVIGGASNFSASRRVATMANLKYQRRFLELKKREG
;
A
#
# COMPACT_ATOMS: atom_id res chain seq x y z
N MET A 1 -10.61 -36.55 3.88
CA MET A 1 -10.15 -35.96 5.17
C MET A 1 -9.10 -34.83 5.02
N GLN A 2 -8.28 -34.80 3.96
CA GLN A 2 -7.25 -33.77 3.74
C GLN A 2 -7.80 -32.35 3.48
N GLY A 3 -8.89 -32.16 2.76
CA GLY A 3 -9.47 -30.83 2.47
C GLY A 3 -9.96 -30.09 3.72
N ARG A 4 -10.55 -30.78 4.70
CA ARG A 4 -11.01 -30.16 5.96
C ARG A 4 -9.85 -29.67 6.87
N ARG A 5 -8.65 -30.25 6.76
CA ARG A 5 -7.45 -29.79 7.50
C ARG A 5 -6.85 -28.54 6.88
N SER A 6 -6.85 -28.46 5.54
CA SER A 6 -6.35 -27.31 4.77
C SER A 6 -7.24 -26.08 5.00
N GLY A 7 -8.57 -26.24 4.92
CA GLY A 7 -9.53 -25.14 5.16
C GLY A 7 -9.37 -24.49 6.53
N ARG A 8 -9.27 -25.30 7.60
CA ARG A 8 -9.03 -24.79 8.98
C ARG A 8 -7.72 -24.04 9.13
N HIS A 9 -6.69 -24.39 8.34
CA HIS A 9 -5.42 -23.68 8.37
C HIS A 9 -5.55 -22.28 7.78
N TYR A 10 -6.20 -22.13 6.62
CA TYR A 10 -6.46 -20.81 6.01
C TYR A 10 -7.33 -19.93 6.90
N GLU A 11 -8.32 -20.48 7.58
CA GLU A 11 -9.15 -19.75 8.55
C GLU A 11 -8.32 -19.16 9.69
N ARG A 12 -7.45 -19.96 10.30
CA ARG A 12 -6.54 -19.47 11.35
C ARG A 12 -5.60 -18.36 10.86
N GLN A 13 -5.14 -18.43 9.62
CA GLN A 13 -4.31 -17.37 9.05
C GLN A 13 -5.12 -16.09 8.79
N LEU A 14 -6.35 -16.20 8.31
CA LEU A 14 -7.26 -15.07 8.15
C LEU A 14 -7.58 -14.41 9.50
N GLU A 15 -7.77 -15.20 10.54
CA GLU A 15 -7.99 -14.70 11.91
C GLU A 15 -6.76 -13.93 12.43
N LYS A 16 -5.53 -14.42 12.17
CA LYS A 16 -4.31 -13.68 12.50
C LYS A 16 -4.21 -12.34 11.75
N ILE A 17 -4.72 -12.27 10.51
CA ILE A 17 -4.77 -11.00 9.75
C ILE A 17 -5.76 -10.06 10.43
N ASN A 18 -6.96 -10.53 10.78
CA ASN A 18 -7.96 -9.73 11.48
C ASN A 18 -7.37 -9.15 12.78
N GLN A 19 -6.76 -9.98 13.62
CA GLN A 19 -6.11 -9.53 14.85
C GLN A 19 -5.00 -8.49 14.61
N LYS A 20 -4.25 -8.60 13.51
CA LYS A 20 -3.24 -7.59 13.16
C LYS A 20 -3.87 -6.28 12.71
N GLU A 21 -4.95 -6.33 11.94
CA GLU A 21 -5.70 -5.15 11.53
C GLU A 21 -6.36 -4.48 12.73
N ASP A 22 -6.97 -5.24 13.63
CA ASP A 22 -7.57 -4.71 14.86
C ASP A 22 -6.53 -3.95 15.70
N ARG A 23 -5.32 -4.50 15.82
CA ARG A 23 -4.22 -3.79 16.50
C ARG A 23 -3.75 -2.54 15.77
N LEU A 24 -3.71 -2.57 14.43
CA LEU A 24 -3.34 -1.39 13.63
C LEU A 24 -4.36 -0.26 13.73
N PHE A 25 -5.61 -0.60 13.99
CA PHE A 25 -6.71 0.35 14.06
C PHE A 25 -7.22 0.63 15.49
N ALA A 26 -6.61 0.00 16.51
CA ALA A 26 -7.03 0.16 17.90
C ALA A 26 -7.02 1.62 18.38
N ASP A 27 -6.10 2.43 17.86
CA ASP A 27 -5.97 3.84 18.24
C ASP A 27 -6.63 4.81 17.26
N CYS A 28 -7.28 4.33 16.19
CA CYS A 28 -7.90 5.21 15.18
C CYS A 28 -8.96 6.14 15.78
N GLU A 29 -9.78 5.65 16.70
CA GLU A 29 -10.82 6.45 17.36
C GLU A 29 -10.22 7.53 18.28
N ARG A 30 -9.05 7.29 18.83
CA ARG A 30 -8.32 8.30 19.62
C ARG A 30 -7.71 9.37 18.72
N GLU A 31 -7.30 9.03 17.50
CA GLU A 31 -6.80 9.98 16.52
C GLU A 31 -7.87 10.96 16.03
N ASP A 32 -9.17 10.58 16.08
CA ASP A 32 -10.31 11.42 15.68
C ASP A 32 -10.74 12.41 16.77
N GLN A 33 -10.35 12.19 18.03
CA GLN A 33 -10.66 13.15 19.08
C GLN A 33 -9.99 14.49 18.75
N PRO A 34 -10.70 15.63 18.87
CA PRO A 34 -10.11 16.93 18.64
C PRO A 34 -8.91 17.06 19.57
N SER A 35 -7.74 16.85 18.99
CA SER A 35 -6.50 16.92 19.74
C SER A 35 -6.36 18.38 20.20
N THR A 36 -6.60 18.64 21.46
CA THR A 36 -6.22 19.88 22.16
C THR A 36 -4.69 20.10 22.11
N GLY A 37 -4.00 19.23 21.39
CA GLY A 37 -2.56 19.12 21.30
C GLY A 37 -1.94 19.78 20.07
N LEU A 38 -0.65 19.55 19.96
CA LEU A 38 0.26 20.10 18.95
C LEU A 38 -0.23 19.85 17.50
N TYR A 39 -0.91 18.74 17.23
CA TYR A 39 -1.41 18.35 15.91
C TYR A 39 -2.48 19.32 15.35
N ALA A 40 -3.49 19.66 16.14
CA ALA A 40 -4.53 20.61 15.72
C ALA A 40 -3.96 22.01 15.48
N LYS A 41 -3.00 22.42 16.33
CA LYS A 41 -2.29 23.71 16.16
C LYS A 41 -1.43 23.73 14.90
N ILE A 42 -0.86 22.60 14.51
CA ILE A 42 -0.06 22.46 13.29
C ILE A 42 -0.97 22.47 12.07
N GLU A 43 -2.05 21.70 12.09
CA GLU A 43 -3.01 21.60 10.98
C GLU A 43 -3.65 22.97 10.67
N ALA A 44 -3.98 23.74 11.70
CA ALA A 44 -4.48 25.12 11.56
C ALA A 44 -3.46 26.12 11.00
N LYS A 45 -2.16 25.81 11.06
CA LYS A 45 -1.08 26.67 10.53
C LYS A 45 -0.68 26.32 9.09
N VAL A 46 -1.16 25.22 8.54
CA VAL A 46 -0.86 24.86 7.15
C VAL A 46 -1.65 25.77 6.21
N PRO A 47 -0.99 26.56 5.34
CA PRO A 47 -1.72 27.39 4.39
C PRO A 47 -2.57 26.55 3.44
N ALA A 48 -3.86 26.89 3.28
CA ALA A 48 -4.78 26.18 2.39
C ALA A 48 -4.21 26.06 0.97
N LYS A 49 -3.60 27.12 0.46
CA LYS A 49 -2.94 27.12 -0.86
C LYS A 49 -1.84 26.03 -1.01
N LEU A 50 -1.14 25.72 0.07
CA LEU A 50 -0.14 24.68 0.06
C LEU A 50 -0.80 23.29 0.00
N VAL A 51 -1.89 23.09 0.73
CA VAL A 51 -2.70 21.85 0.69
C VAL A 51 -3.18 21.62 -0.74
N ASP A 52 -3.84 22.59 -1.36
CA ASP A 52 -4.37 22.51 -2.72
C ASP A 52 -3.25 22.20 -3.75
N THR A 53 -2.10 22.86 -3.60
CA THR A 53 -0.95 22.63 -4.49
C THR A 53 -0.44 21.20 -4.36
N MET A 54 -0.37 20.67 -3.15
CA MET A 54 0.05 19.29 -2.89
C MET A 54 -0.96 18.28 -3.43
N ASP A 55 -2.26 18.51 -3.24
CA ASP A 55 -3.33 17.65 -3.76
C ASP A 55 -3.25 17.54 -5.29
N VAL A 56 -3.09 18.68 -5.97
CA VAL A 56 -2.92 18.72 -7.43
C VAL A 56 -1.64 18.01 -7.86
N ALA A 57 -0.54 18.19 -7.15
CA ALA A 57 0.73 17.56 -7.48
C ALA A 57 0.68 16.04 -7.31
N PHE A 58 0.08 15.52 -6.23
CA PHE A 58 -0.13 14.08 -6.05
C PHE A 58 -1.09 13.50 -7.09
N TYR A 59 -2.18 14.19 -7.40
CA TYR A 59 -3.11 13.76 -8.43
C TYR A 59 -2.44 13.64 -9.80
N LYS A 60 -1.68 14.67 -10.23
CA LYS A 60 -0.91 14.64 -11.48
C LYS A 60 0.14 13.52 -11.48
N ALA A 61 0.78 13.28 -10.34
CA ALA A 61 1.73 12.17 -10.22
C ALA A 61 1.05 10.80 -10.44
N PHE A 62 -0.17 10.59 -9.92
CA PHE A 62 -0.95 9.38 -10.21
C PHE A 62 -1.28 9.26 -11.69
N GLN A 63 -1.76 10.33 -12.34
CA GLN A 63 -2.06 10.31 -13.77
C GLN A 63 -0.83 9.88 -14.58
N VAL A 64 0.30 10.56 -14.38
CA VAL A 64 1.54 10.24 -15.10
C VAL A 64 2.00 8.81 -14.84
N LEU A 65 1.98 8.34 -13.58
CA LEU A 65 2.45 7.01 -13.22
C LEU A 65 1.52 5.90 -13.71
N PHE A 66 0.21 6.14 -13.77
CA PHE A 66 -0.74 5.16 -14.30
C PHE A 66 -0.79 5.15 -15.84
N GLU A 67 -0.61 6.28 -16.49
CA GLU A 67 -0.63 6.37 -17.95
C GLU A 67 0.73 5.98 -18.58
N LYS A 68 1.80 6.58 -18.08
CA LYS A 68 3.15 6.48 -18.68
C LYS A 68 4.15 5.71 -17.82
N GLY A 69 4.00 5.76 -16.50
CA GLY A 69 5.00 5.28 -15.54
C GLY A 69 4.95 3.79 -15.25
N THR A 70 3.86 3.07 -15.62
CA THR A 70 3.80 1.61 -15.45
C THR A 70 4.93 0.91 -16.22
N GLY A 71 5.31 1.43 -17.39
CA GLY A 71 6.46 0.94 -18.17
C GLY A 71 7.78 1.15 -17.44
N VAL A 72 8.04 2.34 -16.89
CA VAL A 72 9.27 2.66 -16.17
C VAL A 72 9.36 1.89 -14.86
N LEU A 73 8.28 1.86 -14.08
CA LEU A 73 8.21 1.05 -12.86
C LEU A 73 8.41 -0.44 -13.14
N ARG A 74 7.89 -0.93 -14.27
CA ARG A 74 8.07 -2.31 -14.74
C ARG A 74 9.53 -2.66 -15.01
N LEU A 75 10.30 -1.73 -15.59
CA LEU A 75 11.74 -1.93 -15.82
C LEU A 75 12.53 -2.08 -14.50
N THR A 76 12.09 -1.39 -13.44
CA THR A 76 12.72 -1.49 -12.12
C THR A 76 12.22 -2.71 -11.30
N LEU A 77 11.14 -3.36 -11.74
CA LEU A 77 10.58 -4.55 -11.13
C LEU A 77 11.17 -5.78 -11.83
N SER A 78 11.92 -6.59 -11.12
CA SER A 78 12.35 -7.91 -11.64
C SER A 78 11.14 -8.88 -11.68
N GLU A 79 10.12 -8.58 -12.52
CA GLU A 79 8.87 -9.35 -12.60
C GLU A 79 9.14 -10.84 -12.82
N LYS A 80 10.08 -11.16 -13.71
CA LYS A 80 10.44 -12.56 -14.00
C LYS A 80 10.92 -13.28 -12.75
N LYS A 81 11.80 -12.63 -11.96
CA LYS A 81 12.31 -13.17 -10.70
C LYS A 81 11.19 -13.32 -9.66
N LEU A 82 10.35 -12.29 -9.48
CA LEU A 82 9.24 -12.33 -8.53
C LEU A 82 8.21 -13.41 -8.88
N LYS A 83 7.92 -13.59 -10.17
CA LYS A 83 7.03 -14.65 -10.66
C LYS A 83 7.66 -16.03 -10.46
N ALA A 84 8.94 -16.21 -10.78
CA ALA A 84 9.66 -17.47 -10.57
C ALA A 84 9.69 -17.85 -9.08
N ASP A 85 10.07 -16.92 -8.20
CA ASP A 85 10.06 -17.13 -6.75
C ASP A 85 8.66 -17.51 -6.23
N ARG A 86 7.60 -16.94 -6.82
CA ARG A 86 6.23 -17.30 -6.50
C ARG A 86 5.91 -18.74 -6.93
N TYR A 87 6.23 -19.12 -8.17
CA TYR A 87 5.98 -20.48 -8.66
C TYR A 87 6.67 -21.54 -7.81
N ILE A 88 7.93 -21.31 -7.43
CA ILE A 88 8.67 -22.21 -6.55
C ILE A 88 7.95 -22.36 -5.20
N ARG A 89 7.50 -21.24 -4.60
CA ARG A 89 6.80 -21.27 -3.31
C ARG A 89 5.41 -21.90 -3.41
N GLU A 90 4.66 -21.64 -4.50
CA GLU A 90 3.37 -22.32 -4.74
C GLU A 90 3.54 -23.82 -4.91
N TYR A 91 4.61 -24.24 -5.58
CA TYR A 91 4.94 -25.66 -5.69
C TYR A 91 5.14 -26.29 -4.30
N TYR A 92 5.94 -25.67 -3.43
CA TYR A 92 6.13 -26.17 -2.07
C TYR A 92 4.84 -26.17 -1.24
N LEU A 93 3.96 -25.18 -1.43
CA LEU A 93 2.65 -25.16 -0.77
C LEU A 93 1.75 -26.31 -1.20
N ARG A 94 1.82 -26.70 -2.49
CA ARG A 94 1.04 -27.83 -3.02
C ARG A 94 1.56 -29.16 -2.52
N GLU A 95 2.87 -29.33 -2.51
CA GLU A 95 3.52 -30.59 -2.11
C GLU A 95 3.44 -30.85 -0.61
N ARG A 96 3.73 -29.84 0.21
CA ARG A 96 3.83 -30.04 1.66
C ARG A 96 2.54 -29.79 2.43
N LYS A 97 1.65 -28.92 1.93
CA LYS A 97 0.34 -28.57 2.53
C LYS A 97 0.36 -28.34 4.07
N ASP A 98 1.51 -28.01 4.63
CA ASP A 98 1.71 -27.81 6.07
C ASP A 98 1.69 -26.33 6.46
N ALA A 99 1.47 -26.08 7.76
CA ALA A 99 1.43 -24.74 8.33
C ALA A 99 2.75 -23.98 8.15
N GLN A 100 3.87 -24.69 8.17
CA GLN A 100 5.20 -24.12 8.08
C GLN A 100 5.50 -23.62 6.66
N SER A 101 5.04 -24.31 5.64
CA SER A 101 5.17 -23.89 4.24
C SER A 101 4.36 -22.64 3.94
N VAL A 102 3.13 -22.52 4.48
CA VAL A 102 2.31 -21.30 4.37
C VAL A 102 2.98 -20.13 5.09
N GLU A 103 3.51 -20.35 6.30
CA GLU A 103 4.19 -19.30 7.06
C GLU A 103 5.49 -18.85 6.38
N SER A 104 6.27 -19.77 5.82
CA SER A 104 7.49 -19.46 5.07
C SER A 104 7.18 -18.67 3.80
N PHE A 105 6.08 -18.99 3.10
CA PHE A 105 5.59 -18.23 1.95
C PHE A 105 5.31 -16.77 2.33
N HIS A 106 4.55 -16.55 3.41
CA HIS A 106 4.22 -15.20 3.86
C HIS A 106 5.44 -14.43 4.39
N LYS A 107 6.33 -15.08 5.10
CA LYS A 107 7.58 -14.48 5.59
C LYS A 107 8.46 -14.01 4.43
N SER A 108 8.63 -14.82 3.40
CA SER A 108 9.42 -14.47 2.22
C SER A 108 8.78 -13.35 1.40
N ALA A 109 7.44 -13.36 1.25
CA ALA A 109 6.71 -12.29 0.58
C ALA A 109 6.86 -10.94 1.32
N ARG A 110 6.87 -10.97 2.66
CA ARG A 110 7.02 -9.79 3.50
C ARG A 110 8.45 -9.23 3.51
N LEU A 111 9.47 -10.07 3.68
CA LEU A 111 10.87 -9.64 3.76
C LEU A 111 11.34 -8.93 2.49
N GLY A 112 10.95 -9.43 1.33
CA GLY A 112 11.31 -8.78 0.08
C GLY A 112 10.68 -7.38 -0.09
N GLY A 113 9.54 -7.05 0.55
CA GLY A 113 8.95 -5.71 0.56
C GLY A 113 9.78 -4.70 1.34
N VAL A 114 10.30 -5.12 2.49
CA VAL A 114 11.14 -4.27 3.35
C VAL A 114 12.50 -4.00 2.72
N LEU A 115 13.15 -5.03 2.15
CA LEU A 115 14.44 -4.89 1.46
C LEU A 115 14.35 -4.01 0.21
N ALA A 116 13.25 -4.09 -0.54
CA ALA A 116 13.02 -3.23 -1.70
C ALA A 116 12.89 -1.75 -1.33
N THR A 117 12.36 -1.45 -0.14
CA THR A 117 12.26 -0.08 0.38
C THR A 117 13.64 0.51 0.66
N VAL A 118 14.58 -0.29 1.13
CA VAL A 118 15.96 0.15 1.41
C VAL A 118 16.77 0.31 0.12
N ALA A 119 16.64 -0.60 -0.84
CA ALA A 119 17.37 -0.53 -2.11
C ALA A 119 16.92 0.64 -3.00
N ALA A 120 15.64 1.04 -2.93
CA ALA A 120 15.11 2.14 -3.74
C ALA A 120 15.64 3.54 -3.34
N THR A 121 16.21 3.68 -2.15
CA THR A 121 16.84 4.95 -1.71
C THR A 121 18.16 5.26 -2.44
N THR A 122 18.82 4.25 -3.00
CA THR A 122 20.09 4.42 -3.72
C THR A 122 19.92 4.64 -5.23
N GLU A 123 18.79 4.24 -5.82
CA GLU A 123 18.50 4.39 -7.26
C GLU A 123 17.65 5.64 -7.61
N GLY A 124 17.38 6.52 -6.64
CA GLY A 124 16.44 7.66 -6.76
C GLY A 124 16.85 8.79 -7.73
N CYS A 125 17.95 8.67 -8.47
CA CYS A 125 18.44 9.74 -9.34
C CYS A 125 17.75 9.84 -10.72
N VAL A 126 16.93 8.88 -11.13
CA VAL A 126 16.44 8.82 -12.52
C VAL A 126 15.15 9.62 -12.77
N LEU A 127 14.40 10.02 -11.74
CA LEU A 127 13.08 10.65 -11.89
C LEU A 127 13.06 12.18 -11.72
N GLY A 128 14.21 12.83 -11.64
CA GLY A 128 14.33 14.30 -11.57
C GLY A 128 13.86 15.06 -12.83
N LEU A 129 13.41 14.36 -13.86
CA LEU A 129 13.12 14.92 -15.18
C LEU A 129 11.66 15.34 -15.42
N LEU A 130 10.76 15.23 -14.43
CA LEU A 130 9.33 15.50 -14.65
C LEU A 130 8.89 16.95 -14.42
N GLY A 131 9.82 17.90 -14.23
CA GLY A 131 9.52 19.35 -14.33
C GLY A 131 8.46 19.88 -13.35
N MET A 132 8.09 19.12 -12.32
CA MET A 132 7.16 19.59 -11.28
C MET A 132 7.96 20.22 -10.14
N GLY A 133 7.59 21.40 -9.72
CA GLY A 133 8.26 22.20 -8.68
C GLY A 133 8.31 21.59 -7.26
N LEU A 134 7.94 20.32 -7.12
CA LEU A 134 8.08 19.49 -5.93
C LEU A 134 8.67 18.14 -6.35
N PRO A 135 10.01 18.06 -6.56
CA PRO A 135 10.68 16.89 -7.14
C PRO A 135 10.49 15.60 -6.33
N ASP A 136 10.21 15.71 -5.04
CA ASP A 136 10.08 14.54 -4.15
C ASP A 136 8.77 13.75 -4.35
N ILE A 137 7.70 14.37 -4.87
CA ILE A 137 6.39 13.71 -4.99
C ILE A 137 6.40 12.55 -6.00
N PRO A 138 6.86 12.71 -7.24
CA PRO A 138 6.95 11.60 -8.18
C PRO A 138 7.84 10.47 -7.69
N ILE A 139 8.94 10.79 -7.02
CA ILE A 139 9.87 9.79 -6.45
C ILE A 139 9.18 9.01 -5.34
N LEU A 140 8.55 9.69 -4.39
CA LEU A 140 7.79 9.05 -3.31
C LEU A 140 6.68 8.17 -3.86
N MET A 141 5.89 8.68 -4.82
CA MET A 141 4.80 7.93 -5.43
C MET A 141 5.30 6.68 -6.14
N SER A 142 6.40 6.79 -6.87
CA SER A 142 7.04 5.65 -7.52
C SER A 142 7.48 4.60 -6.51
N LEU A 143 8.05 5.01 -5.37
CA LEU A 143 8.46 4.13 -4.28
C LEU A 143 7.27 3.40 -3.65
N LEU A 144 6.19 4.13 -3.34
CA LEU A 144 4.98 3.55 -2.75
C LEU A 144 4.33 2.56 -3.70
N LEU A 145 4.12 2.93 -4.97
CA LEU A 145 3.54 2.05 -5.98
C LEU A 145 4.42 0.83 -6.26
N ARG A 146 5.74 1.01 -6.37
CA ARG A 146 6.68 -0.12 -6.52
C ARG A 146 6.54 -1.12 -5.38
N THR A 147 6.44 -0.65 -4.14
CA THR A 147 6.25 -1.50 -2.96
C THR A 147 4.96 -2.31 -3.04
N VAL A 148 3.85 -1.68 -3.45
CA VAL A 148 2.57 -2.36 -3.63
C VAL A 148 2.63 -3.36 -4.78
N TYR A 149 3.18 -2.98 -5.94
CA TYR A 149 3.29 -3.84 -7.12
C TYR A 149 4.14 -5.09 -6.86
N GLN A 150 5.26 -4.93 -6.16
CA GLN A 150 6.09 -6.07 -5.74
C GLN A 150 5.32 -7.02 -4.83
N THR A 151 4.55 -6.49 -3.89
CA THR A 151 3.72 -7.30 -2.99
C THR A 151 2.62 -8.02 -3.77
N ALA A 152 1.91 -7.33 -4.66
CA ALA A 152 0.91 -7.93 -5.55
C ALA A 152 1.48 -9.12 -6.33
N LEU A 153 2.61 -8.92 -7.02
CA LEU A 153 3.28 -9.96 -7.79
C LEU A 153 3.70 -11.18 -6.95
N ARG A 154 4.17 -10.96 -5.72
CA ARG A 154 4.55 -12.04 -4.80
C ARG A 154 3.38 -12.91 -4.39
N TYR A 155 2.19 -12.32 -4.26
CA TYR A 155 0.95 -13.04 -3.99
C TYR A 155 0.22 -13.50 -5.24
N GLY A 156 0.74 -13.18 -6.44
CA GLY A 156 0.20 -13.64 -7.71
C GLY A 156 -0.86 -12.77 -8.33
N PHE A 157 -1.02 -11.55 -7.83
CA PHE A 157 -1.99 -10.59 -8.36
C PHE A 157 -1.37 -9.71 -9.44
N ARG A 158 -2.20 -9.28 -10.37
CA ARG A 158 -1.87 -8.21 -11.33
C ARG A 158 -1.97 -6.87 -10.62
N TYR A 159 -1.35 -5.84 -11.20
CA TYR A 159 -1.38 -4.46 -10.66
C TYR A 159 -1.73 -3.42 -11.73
N ASP A 160 -1.80 -3.83 -12.99
CA ASP A 160 -1.86 -2.94 -14.16
C ASP A 160 -3.29 -2.72 -14.69
N SER A 161 -4.28 -3.52 -14.26
CA SER A 161 -5.67 -3.34 -14.68
C SER A 161 -6.34 -2.16 -13.94
N PRO A 162 -7.33 -1.48 -14.56
CA PRO A 162 -8.06 -0.39 -13.90
C PRO A 162 -8.67 -0.78 -12.56
N LYS A 163 -9.20 -1.99 -12.44
CA LYS A 163 -9.77 -2.52 -11.18
C LYS A 163 -8.71 -2.69 -10.10
N GLU A 164 -7.52 -3.21 -10.44
CA GLU A 164 -6.42 -3.33 -9.49
C GLU A 164 -5.84 -1.97 -9.10
N ARG A 165 -5.76 -1.01 -10.03
CA ARG A 165 -5.37 0.38 -9.71
C ARG A 165 -6.33 0.99 -8.71
N TYR A 166 -7.65 0.79 -8.87
CA TYR A 166 -8.66 1.24 -7.92
C TYR A 166 -8.47 0.61 -6.53
N PHE A 167 -8.23 -0.71 -6.47
CA PHE A 167 -7.89 -1.41 -5.24
C PHE A 167 -6.62 -0.85 -4.58
N ILE A 168 -5.58 -0.58 -5.37
CA ILE A 168 -4.31 -0.04 -4.88
C ILE A 168 -4.49 1.38 -4.29
N LEU A 169 -5.32 2.21 -4.91
CA LEU A 169 -5.62 3.55 -4.39
C LEU A 169 -6.32 3.48 -3.02
N LEU A 170 -7.32 2.61 -2.88
CA LEU A 170 -7.98 2.36 -1.59
C LEU A 170 -7.01 1.86 -0.53
N LEU A 171 -6.11 0.94 -0.91
CA LEU A 171 -5.07 0.42 -0.03
C LEU A 171 -4.11 1.52 0.44
N LEU A 172 -3.74 2.46 -0.44
CA LEU A 172 -2.93 3.62 -0.07
C LEU A 172 -3.65 4.53 0.92
N CYS A 173 -4.96 4.78 0.73
CA CYS A 173 -5.78 5.50 1.70
C CYS A 173 -5.82 4.75 3.05
N ALA A 174 -6.09 3.44 3.05
CA ALA A 174 -6.08 2.63 4.28
C ALA A 174 -4.74 2.65 5.02
N ALA A 175 -3.62 2.83 4.30
CA ALA A 175 -2.30 2.94 4.91
C ALA A 175 -1.99 4.33 5.47
N LEU A 176 -2.51 5.40 4.84
CA LEU A 176 -2.00 6.76 5.01
C LEU A 176 -3.03 7.77 5.53
N ALA A 177 -4.34 7.52 5.38
CA ALA A 177 -5.38 8.32 6.00
C ALA A 177 -5.26 8.30 7.53
N LYS A 178 -5.98 9.18 8.21
CA LYS A 178 -5.97 9.30 9.67
C LYS A 178 -7.25 8.74 10.27
N GLY A 179 -7.19 8.45 11.55
CA GLY A 179 -8.34 8.14 12.38
C GLY A 179 -9.26 7.06 11.81
N SER A 180 -10.55 7.22 11.97
CA SER A 180 -11.60 6.30 11.51
C SER A 180 -11.61 6.10 10.00
N GLU A 181 -11.20 7.09 9.21
CA GLU A 181 -11.12 6.95 7.75
C GLU A 181 -10.19 5.80 7.33
N ARG A 182 -9.11 5.53 8.06
CA ARG A 182 -8.21 4.40 7.78
C ARG A 182 -8.94 3.08 7.84
N LYS A 183 -9.78 2.90 8.87
CA LYS A 183 -10.56 1.68 9.08
C LYS A 183 -11.61 1.52 7.98
N GLU A 184 -12.29 2.61 7.62
CA GLU A 184 -13.25 2.63 6.52
C GLU A 184 -12.61 2.24 5.18
N TYR A 185 -11.50 2.88 4.81
CA TYR A 185 -10.75 2.53 3.60
C TYR A 185 -10.24 1.09 3.63
N SER A 186 -9.82 0.58 4.78
CA SER A 186 -9.41 -0.81 4.95
C SER A 186 -10.54 -1.79 4.63
N LEU A 187 -11.72 -1.57 5.20
CA LEU A 187 -12.92 -2.39 4.93
C LEU A 187 -13.33 -2.32 3.46
N ARG A 188 -13.34 -1.11 2.88
CA ARG A 188 -13.66 -0.90 1.47
C ARG A 188 -12.63 -1.58 0.54
N THR A 189 -11.36 -1.56 0.90
CA THR A 189 -10.30 -2.29 0.18
C THR A 189 -10.60 -3.78 0.14
N ASP A 190 -11.00 -4.39 1.26
CA ASP A 190 -11.34 -5.81 1.34
C ASP A 190 -12.59 -6.15 0.51
N GLN A 191 -13.62 -5.29 0.54
CA GLN A 191 -14.82 -5.46 -0.27
C GLN A 191 -14.50 -5.43 -1.76
N VAL A 192 -13.74 -4.44 -2.20
CA VAL A 192 -13.31 -4.28 -3.59
C VAL A 192 -12.41 -5.44 -4.03
N GLY A 193 -11.46 -5.86 -3.19
CA GLY A 193 -10.62 -7.02 -3.46
C GLY A 193 -11.44 -8.28 -3.71
N ARG A 194 -12.41 -8.58 -2.84
CA ARG A 194 -13.34 -9.70 -3.03
C ARG A 194 -14.19 -9.58 -4.30
N ALA A 195 -14.65 -8.37 -4.63
CA ALA A 195 -15.44 -8.13 -5.83
C ALA A 195 -14.61 -8.33 -7.12
N ILE A 196 -13.34 -7.91 -7.12
CA ILE A 196 -12.41 -8.18 -8.22
C ILE A 196 -12.20 -9.69 -8.38
N ASP A 197 -11.90 -10.40 -7.28
CA ASP A 197 -11.58 -11.82 -7.28
C ASP A 197 -12.77 -12.72 -7.65
N ARG A 198 -14.00 -12.19 -7.51
CA ARG A 198 -15.24 -12.84 -7.96
C ARG A 198 -15.68 -12.41 -9.36
N GLY A 199 -15.02 -11.41 -9.95
CA GLY A 199 -15.46 -10.82 -11.22
C GLY A 199 -16.71 -9.95 -11.14
N THR A 200 -17.18 -9.61 -9.92
CA THR A 200 -18.44 -8.87 -9.68
C THR A 200 -18.27 -7.36 -9.64
N LEU A 201 -17.05 -6.84 -9.66
CA LEU A 201 -16.82 -5.39 -9.72
C LEU A 201 -17.13 -4.87 -11.13
N THR A 202 -18.29 -4.23 -11.30
CA THR A 202 -18.77 -3.72 -12.59
C THR A 202 -18.60 -2.21 -12.73
N SER A 203 -18.71 -1.46 -11.63
CA SER A 203 -18.63 0.01 -11.63
C SER A 203 -17.69 0.49 -10.53
N PHE A 204 -16.85 1.46 -10.84
CA PHE A 204 -15.96 2.15 -9.91
C PHE A 204 -15.48 3.47 -10.50
N ASP A 205 -15.31 4.47 -9.66
CA ASP A 205 -14.78 5.79 -10.04
C ASP A 205 -13.27 5.84 -9.76
N LEU A 206 -12.47 5.51 -10.78
CA LEU A 206 -11.02 5.51 -10.67
C LEU A 206 -10.47 6.93 -10.48
N GLU A 207 -11.03 7.89 -11.21
CA GLU A 207 -10.55 9.29 -11.17
C GLU A 207 -10.87 9.94 -9.83
N GLY A 208 -12.11 9.81 -9.35
CA GLY A 208 -12.50 10.30 -8.03
C GLY A 208 -11.66 9.66 -6.92
N GLN A 209 -11.37 8.36 -7.03
CA GLN A 209 -10.49 7.70 -6.05
C GLN A 209 -9.04 8.20 -6.14
N MET A 210 -8.51 8.51 -7.33
CA MET A 210 -7.20 9.16 -7.45
C MET A 210 -7.16 10.51 -6.72
N ARG A 211 -8.20 11.34 -6.86
CA ARG A 211 -8.31 12.63 -6.15
C ARG A 211 -8.36 12.44 -4.63
N GLN A 212 -9.18 11.51 -4.14
CA GLN A 212 -9.26 11.18 -2.71
C GLN A 212 -7.93 10.69 -2.16
N THR A 213 -7.25 9.83 -2.91
CA THR A 213 -5.94 9.30 -2.48
C THR A 213 -4.86 10.38 -2.50
N ALA A 214 -4.88 11.29 -3.48
CA ALA A 214 -3.99 12.45 -3.51
C ALA A 214 -4.16 13.32 -2.27
N LYS A 215 -5.40 13.61 -1.89
CA LYS A 215 -5.73 14.36 -0.67
C LYS A 215 -5.23 13.67 0.60
N ALA A 216 -5.46 12.37 0.75
CA ALA A 216 -4.99 11.60 1.90
C ALA A 216 -3.46 11.60 2.01
N LEU A 217 -2.76 11.50 0.87
CA LEU A 217 -1.29 11.58 0.79
C LEU A 217 -0.78 12.97 1.17
N SER A 218 -1.36 14.02 0.61
CA SER A 218 -0.93 15.40 0.90
C SER A 218 -1.10 15.74 2.37
N GLN A 219 -2.23 15.40 2.97
CA GLN A 219 -2.49 15.58 4.39
C GLN A 219 -1.50 14.80 5.27
N SER A 220 -1.28 13.53 4.96
CA SER A 220 -0.30 12.70 5.70
C SER A 220 1.11 13.27 5.64
N MET A 221 1.52 13.80 4.49
CA MET A 221 2.86 14.38 4.27
C MET A 221 3.02 15.75 4.94
N LEU A 222 2.01 16.62 4.82
CA LEU A 222 2.03 17.95 5.41
C LEU A 222 2.16 17.88 6.92
N VAL A 223 1.34 17.08 7.57
CA VAL A 223 1.41 16.92 9.03
C VAL A 223 2.77 16.38 9.45
N ALA A 224 3.32 15.40 8.75
CA ALA A 224 4.65 14.87 9.07
C ALA A 224 5.76 15.95 8.95
N LYS A 225 5.71 16.79 7.93
CA LYS A 225 6.68 17.89 7.74
C LYS A 225 6.54 18.97 8.80
N PHE A 226 5.31 19.34 9.17
CA PHE A 226 5.08 20.40 10.18
C PHE A 226 5.41 19.96 11.61
N ILE A 227 5.20 18.68 11.96
CA ILE A 227 5.59 18.15 13.28
C ILE A 227 7.09 18.20 13.47
N GLN A 228 7.86 18.01 12.41
CA GLN A 228 9.31 17.94 12.47
C GLN A 228 10.00 19.32 12.47
N GLY A 229 9.24 20.41 12.43
CA GLY A 229 9.76 21.78 12.44
C GLY A 229 10.28 22.24 11.08
N THR A 230 9.99 23.48 10.74
CA THR A 230 10.19 24.11 9.42
C THR A 230 11.65 24.30 8.97
N THR A 231 12.63 23.85 9.73
CA THR A 231 14.02 24.33 9.56
C THR A 231 14.98 23.40 8.81
N ILE A 232 14.57 22.18 8.40
CA ILE A 232 15.54 21.23 7.82
C ILE A 232 15.02 20.60 6.52
N LEU A 233 15.35 21.28 5.41
CA LEU A 233 14.96 20.87 4.04
C LEU A 233 15.75 19.67 3.46
N GLY A 234 16.69 19.07 4.15
CA GLY A 234 17.59 18.09 3.55
C GLY A 234 17.60 16.69 4.16
N VAL A 235 17.52 16.56 5.48
CA VAL A 235 17.80 15.27 6.15
C VAL A 235 16.51 14.56 6.62
N ILE A 236 15.42 15.26 6.79
CA ILE A 236 14.19 14.75 7.44
C ILE A 236 13.18 14.18 6.43
N GLY A 237 13.30 14.52 5.14
CA GLY A 237 12.50 13.90 4.07
C GLY A 237 12.63 12.36 4.03
N GLY A 238 13.79 11.83 4.38
CA GLY A 238 14.04 10.38 4.44
C GLY A 238 13.22 9.66 5.50
N ALA A 239 13.09 10.21 6.71
CA ALA A 239 12.41 9.53 7.82
C ALA A 239 10.88 9.48 7.64
N SER A 240 10.26 10.55 7.15
CA SER A 240 8.81 10.57 6.88
C SER A 240 8.43 9.69 5.68
N ASN A 241 9.25 9.70 4.63
CA ASN A 241 9.09 8.82 3.48
C ASN A 241 9.26 7.34 3.88
N PHE A 242 10.18 7.05 4.78
CA PHE A 242 10.38 5.71 5.34
C PHE A 242 9.16 5.24 6.15
N SER A 243 8.59 6.10 6.99
CA SER A 243 7.38 5.80 7.77
C SER A 243 6.18 5.50 6.85
N ALA A 244 5.92 6.34 5.85
CA ALA A 244 4.85 6.14 4.86
C ALA A 244 5.05 4.83 4.09
N SER A 245 6.27 4.58 3.60
CA SER A 245 6.61 3.35 2.89
C SER A 245 6.40 2.09 3.74
N ARG A 246 6.77 2.14 5.02
CA ARG A 246 6.55 1.03 5.96
C ARG A 246 5.07 0.77 6.20
N ARG A 247 4.26 1.81 6.38
CA ARG A 247 2.80 1.70 6.54
C ARG A 247 2.15 1.10 5.30
N VAL A 248 2.53 1.57 4.11
CA VAL A 248 2.06 1.03 2.82
C VAL A 248 2.49 -0.42 2.64
N ALA A 249 3.74 -0.77 2.93
CA ALA A 249 4.22 -2.15 2.85
C ALA A 249 3.45 -3.09 3.78
N THR A 250 3.16 -2.64 5.01
CA THR A 250 2.38 -3.41 5.97
C THR A 250 0.96 -3.64 5.47
N MET A 251 0.28 -2.57 5.02
CA MET A 251 -1.08 -2.65 4.50
C MET A 251 -1.15 -3.51 3.24
N ALA A 252 -0.23 -3.35 2.30
CA ALA A 252 -0.16 -4.16 1.09
C ALA A 252 -0.02 -5.66 1.42
N ASN A 253 0.86 -6.01 2.36
CA ASN A 253 1.00 -7.40 2.78
C ASN A 253 -0.29 -7.95 3.40
N LEU A 254 -0.97 -7.21 4.27
CA LEU A 254 -2.22 -7.66 4.89
C LEU A 254 -3.32 -7.89 3.84
N LYS A 255 -3.51 -6.91 2.93
CA LYS A 255 -4.58 -6.96 1.94
C LYS A 255 -4.36 -8.03 0.86
N TYR A 256 -3.17 -8.15 0.31
CA TYR A 256 -2.86 -9.19 -0.67
C TYR A 256 -2.76 -10.59 -0.05
N GLN A 257 -2.27 -10.69 1.19
CA GLN A 257 -2.29 -11.95 1.95
C GLN A 257 -3.72 -12.42 2.18
N ARG A 258 -4.63 -11.52 2.60
CA ARG A 258 -6.06 -11.82 2.77
C ARG A 258 -6.68 -12.35 1.48
N ARG A 259 -6.53 -11.62 0.37
CA ARG A 259 -7.06 -12.05 -0.94
C ARG A 259 -6.53 -13.43 -1.33
N PHE A 260 -5.21 -13.64 -1.19
CA PHE A 260 -4.59 -14.93 -1.49
C PHE A 260 -5.18 -16.08 -0.67
N LEU A 261 -5.34 -15.91 0.64
CA LEU A 261 -5.89 -16.92 1.53
C LEU A 261 -7.37 -17.19 1.24
N GLU A 262 -8.15 -16.14 0.95
CA GLU A 262 -9.57 -16.28 0.56
C GLU A 262 -9.73 -17.06 -0.76
N LEU A 263 -8.85 -16.83 -1.75
CA LEU A 263 -8.83 -17.60 -3.00
C LEU A 263 -8.48 -19.07 -2.72
N LYS A 264 -7.42 -19.32 -1.96
CA LYS A 264 -6.98 -20.68 -1.63
C LYS A 264 -8.02 -21.45 -0.81
N LYS A 265 -8.77 -20.77 0.07
CA LYS A 265 -9.88 -21.38 0.81
C LYS A 265 -11.03 -21.80 -0.11
N ARG A 266 -11.24 -21.12 -1.25
CA ARG A 266 -12.28 -21.47 -2.22
C ARG A 266 -11.86 -22.61 -3.16
N GLU A 267 -10.56 -22.75 -3.42
CA GLU A 267 -10.00 -23.80 -4.28
C GLU A 267 -9.91 -25.18 -3.59
N GLY A 268 -9.95 -25.23 -2.24
CA GLY A 268 -9.76 -26.44 -1.42
C GLY A 268 -10.98 -26.83 -0.64
#